data_2de9c7ae903baf604594797f28d7a868
#
_entry.id   2de9c7ae903baf604594797f28d7a868
#
_cell.length_a   1.000
_cell.length_b   1.000
_cell.length_c   1.000
_cell.angle_alpha   90.00
_cell.angle_beta   90.00
_cell.angle_gamma   90.00
#
_symmetry.space_group_name_H-M   'P 1'
#
loop_
_entity.id
_entity.type
_entity.pdbx_description
1 polymer ?
#
loop_
_entity_poly.entity_id
_entity_poly.type
_entity_poly.pdbx_seq_one_letter_code
_entity_poly.pdbx_strand_id
1 'polypeptide(L)'
;YFERFIKTFPNVTALANASQDEVLHLWTGLGYYARARNLHKAAQTIRDEYQGEFPTQFDQVWALTGVGRSTAGAILSSVQNQPYPILDGNVKRVLSRYFAVEGWPGEKKVENQLWQLSEQVTPTTRVAEFNQAMMDIGSAICTRTKPKCDLCPLSNDCLANKLEKWTAFPGKKPK
;
A
#
# COMPACT_ATOMS: atom_id res chain seq x y z
N TYR A 1 -15.89 -9.66 -8.80
CA TYR A 1 -15.53 -8.41 -9.50
C TYR A 1 -14.25 -8.58 -10.32
N PHE A 2 -13.16 -9.02 -9.71
CA PHE A 2 -11.86 -9.15 -10.36
C PHE A 2 -11.91 -9.98 -11.66
N GLU A 3 -12.41 -11.20 -11.61
CA GLU A 3 -12.51 -12.08 -12.77
C GLU A 3 -13.30 -11.46 -13.93
N ARG A 4 -14.43 -10.81 -13.63
CA ARG A 4 -15.24 -10.11 -14.63
C ARG A 4 -14.49 -8.94 -15.24
N PHE A 5 -13.74 -8.18 -14.43
CA PHE A 5 -12.96 -7.05 -14.89
C PHE A 5 -11.83 -7.47 -15.84
N ILE A 6 -11.03 -8.45 -15.45
CA ILE A 6 -9.92 -8.94 -16.30
C ILE A 6 -10.40 -9.70 -17.55
N LYS A 7 -11.57 -10.31 -17.51
CA LYS A 7 -12.18 -10.92 -18.69
C LYS A 7 -12.60 -9.86 -19.73
N THR A 8 -13.10 -8.72 -19.28
CA THR A 8 -13.51 -7.62 -20.17
C THR A 8 -12.31 -6.80 -20.62
N PHE A 9 -11.35 -6.56 -19.74
CA PHE A 9 -10.12 -5.81 -20.00
C PHE A 9 -8.90 -6.70 -19.74
N PRO A 10 -8.53 -7.57 -20.70
CA PRO A 10 -7.47 -8.58 -20.47
C PRO A 10 -6.06 -7.98 -20.40
N ASN A 11 -5.88 -6.75 -20.83
CA ASN A 11 -4.61 -6.03 -20.77
C ASN A 11 -4.83 -4.52 -20.60
N VAL A 12 -3.74 -3.80 -20.36
CA VAL A 12 -3.74 -2.34 -20.15
C VAL A 12 -4.32 -1.60 -21.34
N THR A 13 -4.00 -2.01 -22.56
CA THR A 13 -4.47 -1.35 -23.79
C THR A 13 -5.99 -1.48 -23.95
N ALA A 14 -6.55 -2.67 -23.66
CA ALA A 14 -8.00 -2.88 -23.69
C ALA A 14 -8.70 -1.97 -22.66
N LEU A 15 -8.16 -1.87 -21.44
CA LEU A 15 -8.67 -0.96 -20.41
C LEU A 15 -8.58 0.50 -20.87
N ALA A 16 -7.44 0.91 -21.41
CA ALA A 16 -7.21 2.28 -21.87
C ALA A 16 -8.14 2.69 -23.01
N ASN A 17 -8.48 1.76 -23.91
CA ASN A 17 -9.34 2.01 -25.07
C ASN A 17 -10.84 2.01 -24.72
N ALA A 18 -11.22 1.48 -23.56
CA ALA A 18 -12.60 1.52 -23.10
C ALA A 18 -13.04 2.95 -22.76
N SER A 19 -14.35 3.19 -22.81
CA SER A 19 -14.91 4.43 -22.28
C SER A 19 -14.85 4.44 -20.74
N GLN A 20 -14.84 5.63 -20.14
CA GLN A 20 -14.91 5.74 -18.68
C GLN A 20 -16.19 5.12 -18.13
N ASP A 21 -17.31 5.24 -18.84
CA ASP A 21 -18.59 4.67 -18.43
C ASP A 21 -18.54 3.14 -18.38
N GLU A 22 -17.92 2.48 -19.35
CA GLU A 22 -17.73 1.02 -19.33
C GLU A 22 -16.89 0.58 -18.11
N VAL A 23 -15.80 1.30 -17.82
CA VAL A 23 -14.94 1.02 -16.66
C VAL A 23 -15.73 1.19 -15.36
N LEU A 24 -16.45 2.31 -15.21
CA LEU A 24 -17.27 2.58 -14.02
C LEU A 24 -18.43 1.60 -13.87
N HIS A 25 -19.04 1.16 -14.96
CA HIS A 25 -20.08 0.14 -14.93
C HIS A 25 -19.58 -1.18 -14.32
N LEU A 26 -18.42 -1.65 -14.73
CA LEU A 26 -17.80 -2.86 -14.16
C LEU A 26 -17.33 -2.68 -12.71
N TRP A 27 -17.07 -1.43 -12.30
CA TRP A 27 -16.70 -1.08 -10.92
C TRP A 27 -17.88 -0.91 -9.97
N THR A 28 -19.11 -0.91 -10.50
CA THR A 28 -20.33 -0.71 -9.72
C THR A 28 -20.43 -1.69 -8.56
N GLY A 29 -20.67 -1.17 -7.36
CA GLY A 29 -20.74 -1.95 -6.12
C GLY A 29 -19.44 -1.99 -5.30
N LEU A 30 -18.29 -1.61 -5.86
CA LEU A 30 -17.02 -1.55 -5.12
C LEU A 30 -16.82 -0.24 -4.35
N GLY A 31 -17.58 0.82 -4.70
CA GLY A 31 -17.40 2.14 -4.12
C GLY A 31 -16.07 2.80 -4.49
N TYR A 32 -15.82 4.00 -3.94
CA TYR A 32 -14.60 4.76 -4.17
C TYR A 32 -14.25 4.88 -5.66
N TYR A 33 -15.18 5.36 -6.47
CA TYR A 33 -15.11 5.42 -7.93
C TYR A 33 -13.92 6.23 -8.47
N ALA A 34 -13.33 7.12 -7.66
CA ALA A 34 -12.10 7.81 -8.00
C ALA A 34 -10.95 6.83 -8.31
N ARG A 35 -10.92 5.65 -7.64
CA ARG A 35 -9.92 4.61 -7.95
C ARG A 35 -10.09 4.07 -9.36
N ALA A 36 -11.31 3.82 -9.80
CA ALA A 36 -11.59 3.35 -11.16
C ALA A 36 -11.20 4.39 -12.21
N ARG A 37 -11.54 5.67 -11.97
CA ARG A 37 -11.14 6.77 -12.85
C ARG A 37 -9.62 6.91 -12.94
N ASN A 38 -8.94 6.83 -11.81
CA ASN A 38 -7.47 6.90 -11.75
C ASN A 38 -6.82 5.71 -12.44
N LEU A 39 -7.34 4.49 -12.23
CA LEU A 39 -6.87 3.28 -12.91
C LEU A 39 -7.01 3.42 -14.43
N HIS A 40 -8.16 3.88 -14.91
CA HIS A 40 -8.39 4.12 -16.33
C HIS A 40 -7.41 5.15 -16.90
N LYS A 41 -7.20 6.26 -16.19
CA LYS A 41 -6.26 7.30 -16.58
C LYS A 41 -4.81 6.81 -16.61
N ALA A 42 -4.40 6.02 -15.62
CA ALA A 42 -3.10 5.38 -15.59
C ALA A 42 -2.92 4.41 -16.78
N ALA A 43 -3.95 3.63 -17.10
CA ALA A 43 -3.92 2.75 -18.27
C ALA A 43 -3.74 3.53 -19.59
N GLN A 44 -4.40 4.68 -19.73
CA GLN A 44 -4.23 5.56 -20.90
C GLN A 44 -2.79 6.10 -20.99
N THR A 45 -2.21 6.53 -19.88
CA THR A 45 -0.80 6.97 -19.84
C THR A 45 0.13 5.81 -20.26
N ILE A 46 -0.09 4.60 -19.76
CA ILE A 46 0.74 3.43 -20.11
C ILE A 46 0.62 3.11 -21.59
N ARG A 47 -0.60 3.16 -22.16
CA ARG A 47 -0.81 2.97 -23.60
C ARG A 47 -0.06 4.02 -24.41
N ASP A 48 -0.18 5.30 -24.07
CA ASP A 48 0.25 6.43 -24.90
C ASP A 48 1.75 6.73 -24.74
N GLU A 49 2.31 6.57 -23.54
CA GLU A 49 3.70 6.94 -23.24
C GLU A 49 4.65 5.74 -23.14
N TYR A 50 4.11 4.54 -22.86
CA TYR A 50 4.89 3.31 -22.66
C TYR A 50 4.48 2.17 -23.61
N GLN A 51 3.82 2.46 -24.72
CA GLN A 51 3.38 1.50 -25.75
C GLN A 51 2.61 0.30 -25.19
N GLY A 52 1.84 0.51 -24.12
CA GLY A 52 1.07 -0.54 -23.46
C GLY A 52 1.88 -1.44 -22.52
N GLU A 53 3.19 -1.21 -22.39
CA GLU A 53 4.05 -1.94 -21.46
C GLU A 53 4.11 -1.23 -20.10
N PHE A 54 3.90 -1.98 -19.02
CA PHE A 54 3.93 -1.39 -17.67
C PHE A 54 5.35 -0.93 -17.34
N PRO A 55 5.54 0.34 -16.89
CA PRO A 55 6.87 0.86 -16.58
C PRO A 55 7.53 0.11 -15.42
N THR A 56 8.86 -0.01 -15.49
CA THR A 56 9.67 -0.77 -14.52
C THR A 56 10.46 0.12 -13.56
N GLN A 57 10.55 1.43 -13.87
CA GLN A 57 11.28 2.38 -13.04
C GLN A 57 10.34 2.98 -12.00
N PHE A 58 10.82 3.11 -10.76
CA PHE A 58 10.03 3.60 -9.63
C PHE A 58 9.36 4.95 -9.91
N ASP A 59 10.12 5.92 -10.42
CA ASP A 59 9.60 7.27 -10.67
C ASP A 59 8.51 7.28 -11.74
N GLN A 60 8.61 6.43 -12.74
CA GLN A 60 7.61 6.28 -13.80
C GLN A 60 6.32 5.67 -13.25
N VAL A 61 6.42 4.66 -12.38
CA VAL A 61 5.25 4.06 -11.72
C VAL A 61 4.61 5.03 -10.75
N TRP A 62 5.40 5.74 -9.96
CA TRP A 62 4.91 6.76 -9.03
C TRP A 62 4.24 7.95 -9.73
N ALA A 63 4.66 8.29 -10.93
CA ALA A 63 4.05 9.36 -11.72
C ALA A 63 2.66 8.99 -12.30
N LEU A 64 2.27 7.72 -12.30
CA LEU A 64 0.96 7.31 -12.78
C LEU A 64 -0.17 7.87 -11.92
N THR A 65 -1.26 8.26 -12.56
CA THR A 65 -2.42 8.84 -11.87
C THR A 65 -2.97 7.89 -10.79
N GLY A 66 -3.09 8.39 -9.57
CA GLY A 66 -3.62 7.62 -8.43
C GLY A 66 -2.61 6.70 -7.76
N VAL A 67 -1.36 6.70 -8.20
CA VAL A 67 -0.27 5.89 -7.61
C VAL A 67 0.56 6.77 -6.67
N GLY A 68 0.49 6.51 -5.38
CA GLY A 68 1.38 7.12 -4.38
C GLY A 68 2.68 6.33 -4.20
N ARG A 69 3.62 6.88 -3.43
CA ARG A 69 4.91 6.23 -3.14
C ARG A 69 4.75 4.78 -2.63
N SER A 70 3.87 4.58 -1.66
CA SER A 70 3.61 3.24 -1.10
C SER A 70 3.00 2.28 -2.14
N THR A 71 2.08 2.76 -2.96
CA THR A 71 1.46 1.97 -4.02
C THR A 71 2.48 1.58 -5.09
N ALA A 72 3.35 2.51 -5.50
CA ALA A 72 4.43 2.22 -6.43
C ALA A 72 5.38 1.14 -5.89
N GLY A 73 5.77 1.24 -4.62
CA GLY A 73 6.57 0.22 -3.95
C GLY A 73 5.87 -1.14 -3.89
N ALA A 74 4.58 -1.17 -3.58
CA ALA A 74 3.79 -2.41 -3.54
C ALA A 74 3.70 -3.09 -4.92
N ILE A 75 3.45 -2.32 -5.97
CA ILE A 75 3.39 -2.84 -7.35
C ILE A 75 4.74 -3.44 -7.75
N LEU A 76 5.81 -2.67 -7.63
CA LEU A 76 7.14 -3.09 -8.09
C LEU A 76 7.69 -4.25 -7.26
N SER A 77 7.42 -4.31 -5.97
CA SER A 77 7.81 -5.45 -5.14
C SER A 77 7.01 -6.71 -5.47
N SER A 78 5.70 -6.58 -5.68
CA SER A 78 4.82 -7.73 -5.91
C SER A 78 4.96 -8.34 -7.30
N VAL A 79 5.16 -7.50 -8.32
CA VAL A 79 5.17 -7.94 -9.73
C VAL A 79 6.58 -8.17 -10.25
N GLN A 80 7.55 -7.37 -9.81
CA GLN A 80 8.92 -7.38 -10.32
C GLN A 80 9.95 -7.76 -9.24
N ASN A 81 9.49 -8.09 -8.03
CA ASN A 81 10.34 -8.47 -6.89
C ASN A 81 11.44 -7.43 -6.56
N GLN A 82 11.19 -6.16 -6.85
CA GLN A 82 12.12 -5.07 -6.54
C GLN A 82 12.01 -4.70 -5.05
N PRO A 83 13.12 -4.42 -4.35
CA PRO A 83 13.15 -4.25 -2.89
C PRO A 83 12.67 -2.86 -2.44
N TYR A 84 11.48 -2.46 -2.84
CA TYR A 84 10.88 -1.20 -2.42
C TYR A 84 10.06 -1.36 -1.15
N PRO A 85 10.26 -0.46 -0.16
CA PRO A 85 9.43 -0.41 1.04
C PRO A 85 8.02 0.11 0.72
N ILE A 86 7.09 -0.22 1.61
CA ILE A 86 5.72 0.30 1.60
C ILE A 86 5.41 0.98 2.93
N LEU A 87 4.49 1.94 2.92
CA LEU A 87 4.05 2.63 4.12
C LEU A 87 2.57 3.05 3.99
N ASP A 88 1.68 2.09 3.91
CA ASP A 88 0.24 2.31 3.98
C ASP A 88 -0.25 2.50 5.43
N GLY A 89 -1.52 2.72 5.65
CA GLY A 89 -2.09 2.91 6.99
C GLY A 89 -1.89 1.72 7.93
N ASN A 90 -1.83 0.49 7.40
CA ASN A 90 -1.55 -0.71 8.17
C ASN A 90 -0.09 -0.76 8.60
N VAL A 91 0.82 -0.56 7.66
CA VAL A 91 2.26 -0.57 7.91
C VAL A 91 2.67 0.58 8.83
N LYS A 92 2.12 1.80 8.65
CA LYS A 92 2.31 2.93 9.58
C LYS A 92 1.98 2.53 11.01
N ARG A 93 0.85 1.84 11.23
CA ARG A 93 0.43 1.38 12.56
C ARG A 93 1.33 0.30 13.13
N VAL A 94 1.70 -0.69 12.33
CA VAL A 94 2.61 -1.78 12.76
C VAL A 94 3.96 -1.20 13.17
N LEU A 95 4.58 -0.38 12.32
CA LEU A 95 5.89 0.22 12.60
C LEU A 95 5.84 1.20 13.79
N SER A 96 4.78 2.02 13.90
CA SER A 96 4.62 2.92 15.03
C SER A 96 4.56 2.16 16.36
N ARG A 97 3.92 1.00 16.40
CA ARG A 97 3.85 0.16 17.60
C ARG A 97 5.13 -0.61 17.85
N TYR A 98 5.68 -1.22 16.81
CA TYR A 98 6.89 -2.04 16.94
C TYR A 98 8.07 -1.22 17.47
N PHE A 99 8.26 -0.01 16.95
CA PHE A 99 9.34 0.91 17.35
C PHE A 99 8.94 1.99 18.36
N ALA A 100 7.72 1.97 18.87
CA ALA A 100 7.15 2.99 19.77
C ALA A 100 7.35 4.42 19.24
N VAL A 101 7.07 4.65 17.94
CA VAL A 101 7.24 5.96 17.31
C VAL A 101 6.16 6.91 17.81
N GLU A 102 6.58 8.00 18.45
CA GLU A 102 5.69 9.03 18.96
C GLU A 102 5.19 9.97 17.85
N GLY A 103 4.04 10.58 18.10
CA GLY A 103 3.44 11.56 17.20
C GLY A 103 2.43 10.96 16.21
N TRP A 104 1.78 11.86 15.49
CA TRP A 104 0.78 11.48 14.50
C TRP A 104 1.45 11.13 13.16
N PRO A 105 1.15 9.94 12.58
CA PRO A 105 1.78 9.49 11.32
C PRO A 105 1.47 10.34 10.07
N GLY A 106 0.56 11.30 10.18
CA GLY A 106 0.29 12.27 9.12
C GLY A 106 1.12 13.56 9.23
N GLU A 107 1.89 13.73 10.31
CA GLU A 107 2.88 14.80 10.42
C GLU A 107 4.12 14.43 9.59
N LYS A 108 4.63 15.36 8.79
CA LYS A 108 5.72 15.11 7.85
C LYS A 108 6.98 14.52 8.50
N LYS A 109 7.31 15.01 9.70
CA LYS A 109 8.47 14.52 10.48
C LYS A 109 8.28 13.03 10.86
N VAL A 110 7.11 12.69 11.38
CA VAL A 110 6.77 11.32 11.81
C VAL A 110 6.67 10.40 10.59
N GLU A 111 6.03 10.86 9.52
CA GLU A 111 5.95 10.11 8.27
C GLU A 111 7.32 9.80 7.69
N ASN A 112 8.24 10.78 7.66
CA ASN A 112 9.62 10.56 7.20
C ASN A 112 10.36 9.54 8.07
N GLN A 113 10.20 9.61 9.39
CA GLN A 113 10.78 8.62 10.31
C GLN A 113 10.23 7.21 10.02
N LEU A 114 8.93 7.07 9.81
CA LEU A 114 8.31 5.79 9.48
C LEU A 114 8.78 5.24 8.12
N TRP A 115 9.02 6.11 7.14
CA TRP A 115 9.62 5.71 5.87
C TRP A 115 11.04 5.17 6.06
N GLN A 116 11.87 5.83 6.85
CA GLN A 116 13.22 5.36 7.17
C GLN A 116 13.19 3.99 7.85
N LEU A 117 12.29 3.79 8.82
CA LEU A 117 12.11 2.50 9.47
C LEU A 117 11.61 1.43 8.50
N SER A 118 10.67 1.76 7.61
CA SER A 118 10.21 0.83 6.57
C SER A 118 11.34 0.42 5.64
N GLU A 119 12.19 1.35 5.21
CA GLU A 119 13.39 1.07 4.42
C GLU A 119 14.35 0.12 5.14
N GLN A 120 14.60 0.36 6.43
CA GLN A 120 15.50 -0.47 7.24
C GLN A 120 15.04 -1.92 7.40
N VAL A 121 13.74 -2.15 7.54
CA VAL A 121 13.20 -3.50 7.78
C VAL A 121 12.84 -4.24 6.49
N THR A 122 12.75 -3.56 5.37
CA THR A 122 12.44 -4.18 4.08
C THR A 122 13.61 -5.02 3.60
N PRO A 123 13.43 -6.35 3.38
CA PRO A 123 14.51 -7.22 2.92
C PRO A 123 14.83 -6.99 1.44
N THR A 124 15.97 -7.50 1.01
CA THR A 124 16.38 -7.50 -0.42
C THR A 124 15.90 -8.74 -1.17
N THR A 125 15.44 -9.77 -0.46
CA THR A 125 14.91 -11.02 -1.00
C THR A 125 13.52 -11.28 -0.43
N ARG A 126 12.64 -11.93 -1.20
CA ARG A 126 11.25 -12.22 -0.81
C ARG A 126 10.48 -10.98 -0.36
N VAL A 127 10.76 -9.85 -1.00
CA VAL A 127 10.17 -8.56 -0.63
C VAL A 127 8.65 -8.52 -0.87
N ALA A 128 8.16 -9.23 -1.88
CA ALA A 128 6.71 -9.34 -2.15
C ALA A 128 5.98 -9.97 -0.95
N GLU A 129 6.49 -11.10 -0.45
CA GLU A 129 5.90 -11.78 0.71
C GLU A 129 6.04 -10.95 1.99
N PHE A 130 7.18 -10.28 2.18
CA PHE A 130 7.38 -9.39 3.34
C PHE A 130 6.37 -8.24 3.34
N ASN A 131 6.21 -7.53 2.23
CA ASN A 131 5.26 -6.42 2.13
C ASN A 131 3.82 -6.90 2.31
N GLN A 132 3.46 -8.05 1.74
CA GLN A 132 2.15 -8.65 1.96
C GLN A 132 1.93 -9.01 3.43
N ALA A 133 2.90 -9.67 4.07
CA ALA A 133 2.82 -10.02 5.48
C ALA A 133 2.66 -8.79 6.39
N MET A 134 3.34 -7.68 6.09
CA MET A 134 3.19 -6.42 6.83
C MET A 134 1.76 -5.86 6.73
N MET A 135 1.15 -5.90 5.55
CA MET A 135 -0.24 -5.49 5.36
C MET A 135 -1.21 -6.44 6.09
N ASP A 136 -0.98 -7.75 6.03
CA ASP A 136 -1.82 -8.77 6.66
C ASP A 136 -1.76 -8.68 8.20
N ILE A 137 -0.57 -8.52 8.77
CA ILE A 137 -0.40 -8.28 10.22
C ILE A 137 -1.17 -7.01 10.61
N GLY A 138 -1.06 -5.95 9.86
CA GLY A 138 -1.76 -4.70 10.14
C GLY A 138 -3.28 -4.83 10.06
N SER A 139 -3.80 -5.57 9.10
CA SER A 139 -5.25 -5.71 8.89
C SER A 139 -5.91 -6.73 9.81
N ALA A 140 -5.26 -7.86 10.08
CA ALA A 140 -5.86 -9.00 10.78
C ALA A 140 -5.46 -9.14 12.26
N ILE A 141 -4.24 -8.72 12.62
CA ILE A 141 -3.64 -8.92 13.94
C ILE A 141 -3.44 -7.60 14.68
N CYS A 142 -2.59 -6.72 14.15
CA CYS A 142 -2.27 -5.42 14.75
C CYS A 142 -3.35 -4.39 14.42
N THR A 143 -4.61 -4.71 14.74
CA THR A 143 -5.77 -3.89 14.41
C THR A 143 -5.79 -2.58 15.20
N ARG A 144 -6.60 -1.62 14.74
CA ARG A 144 -6.61 -0.26 15.29
C ARG A 144 -7.02 -0.22 16.77
N THR A 145 -8.06 -0.93 17.14
CA THR A 145 -8.70 -0.81 18.46
C THR A 145 -8.44 -1.99 19.39
N LYS A 146 -8.35 -3.19 18.85
CA LYS A 146 -8.17 -4.42 19.64
C LYS A 146 -7.12 -5.32 19.00
N PRO A 147 -5.84 -4.96 19.09
CA PRO A 147 -4.78 -5.79 18.53
C PRO A 147 -4.70 -7.13 19.24
N LYS A 148 -4.45 -8.18 18.48
CA LYS A 148 -4.31 -9.56 18.98
C LYS A 148 -2.82 -9.85 19.23
N CYS A 149 -2.23 -9.17 20.22
CA CYS A 149 -0.79 -9.25 20.49
C CYS A 149 -0.32 -10.68 20.80
N ASP A 150 -1.15 -11.49 21.44
CA ASP A 150 -0.84 -12.90 21.74
C ASP A 150 -0.68 -13.78 20.50
N LEU A 151 -1.28 -13.38 19.37
CA LEU A 151 -1.16 -14.06 18.07
C LEU A 151 -0.14 -13.39 17.15
N CYS A 152 0.47 -12.29 17.59
CA CYS A 152 1.35 -11.50 16.73
C CYS A 152 2.76 -12.11 16.66
N PRO A 153 3.27 -12.45 15.49
CA PRO A 153 4.63 -13.00 15.36
C PRO A 153 5.72 -12.00 15.75
N LEU A 154 5.38 -10.71 15.89
CA LEU A 154 6.31 -9.64 16.27
C LEU A 154 6.20 -9.26 17.74
N SER A 155 5.36 -9.94 18.54
CA SER A 155 5.02 -9.53 19.91
C SER A 155 6.23 -9.45 20.85
N ASN A 156 7.18 -10.38 20.70
CA ASN A 156 8.34 -10.49 21.59
C ASN A 156 9.27 -9.27 21.53
N ASP A 157 9.38 -8.64 20.35
CA ASP A 157 10.27 -7.49 20.13
C ASP A 157 9.51 -6.17 19.99
N CYS A 158 8.19 -6.21 19.97
CA CYS A 158 7.35 -5.03 19.85
C CYS A 158 7.41 -4.15 21.10
N LEU A 159 7.95 -2.93 20.96
CA LEU A 159 8.11 -2.01 22.09
C LEU A 159 6.77 -1.58 22.69
N ALA A 160 5.75 -1.30 21.87
CA ALA A 160 4.42 -0.95 22.38
C ALA A 160 3.79 -2.08 23.21
N ASN A 161 4.06 -3.36 22.84
CA ASN A 161 3.61 -4.51 23.61
C ASN A 161 4.37 -4.63 24.93
N LYS A 162 5.70 -4.52 24.90
CA LYS A 162 6.55 -4.54 26.13
C LYS A 162 6.18 -3.43 27.12
N LEU A 163 5.77 -2.27 26.60
CA LEU A 163 5.36 -1.12 27.42
C LEU A 163 3.87 -1.17 27.82
N GLU A 164 3.11 -2.15 27.34
CA GLU A 164 1.64 -2.22 27.49
C GLU A 164 0.91 -0.95 27.03
N LYS A 165 1.47 -0.23 26.03
CA LYS A 165 1.01 1.06 25.51
C LYS A 165 0.57 1.04 24.07
N TRP A 166 0.05 -0.07 23.57
CA TRP A 166 -0.36 -0.16 22.16
C TRP A 166 -1.43 0.87 21.75
N THR A 167 -2.23 1.40 22.69
CA THR A 167 -3.22 2.46 22.44
C THR A 167 -2.59 3.85 22.25
N ALA A 168 -1.37 4.05 22.74
CA ALA A 168 -0.64 5.30 22.58
C ALA A 168 -0.04 5.43 21.16
N PHE A 169 0.15 4.30 20.47
CA PHE A 169 0.78 4.24 19.15
C PHE A 169 -0.18 3.66 18.09
N PRO A 170 -0.24 4.30 16.92
CA PRO A 170 0.30 5.61 16.58
C PRO A 170 -0.39 6.75 17.32
N GLY A 171 0.30 7.87 17.45
CA GLY A 171 -0.27 9.09 18.03
C GLY A 171 -1.47 9.59 17.21
N LYS A 172 -2.36 10.31 17.87
CA LYS A 172 -3.58 10.86 17.26
C LYS A 172 -3.29 12.19 16.55
N LYS A 173 -4.07 12.50 15.54
CA LYS A 173 -4.04 13.82 14.91
C LYS A 173 -4.31 14.89 15.98
N PRO A 174 -3.48 15.92 16.10
CA PRO A 174 -3.76 17.07 16.93
C PRO A 174 -5.13 17.69 16.56
N LYS A 175 -5.85 18.17 17.59
CA LYS A 175 -7.11 18.89 17.38
C LYS A 175 -6.86 20.29 16.84
#